data_3b285529eb1244043d78306922d41849
#
_entry.id   3b285529eb1244043d78306922d41849
#
_cell.length_a   1.000
_cell.length_b   1.000
_cell.length_c   1.000
_cell.angle_alpha   90.00
_cell.angle_beta   90.00
_cell.angle_gamma   90.00
#
_symmetry.space_group_name_H-M   'P 1'
#
loop_
_entity.id
_entity.type
_entity.pdbx_description
1 polymer ?
#
loop_
_entity_poly.entity_id
_entity_poly.type
_entity_poly.pdbx_seq_one_letter_code
_entity_poly.pdbx_strand_id
1 'polypeptide(L)'
;MSRPEFDLSVYLVTDTAQCGGPDEVVVTVRHAIAGGVTLVQFRDHDLSDDEFVALGRRVREICVSGGVPLIIDDRVHLVAEIGADGVHVGQSDMPVDQARAILGDDLLIGLSAQTPAHVEAALSQGRDIVDYLGVGALYGTGTKPEAGELGLAEIRDVVNASPWPVCVIGGVSASDAQDVARVGCDGLSVVSAICRSTDPKSSARELAEAWRTAKE
;
A
#
# COMPACT_ATOMS: atom_id res chain seq x y z
N MET A 1 -3.14 16.09 16.57
CA MET A 1 -3.70 16.28 15.19
C MET A 1 -4.48 15.03 14.86
N SER A 2 -5.43 15.03 13.95
CA SER A 2 -6.10 13.79 13.51
C SER A 2 -5.24 13.09 12.45
N ARG A 3 -5.33 11.76 12.39
CA ARG A 3 -4.70 10.97 11.31
C ARG A 3 -5.07 11.53 9.94
N PRO A 4 -4.16 11.47 8.94
CA PRO A 4 -4.47 11.87 7.57
C PRO A 4 -5.68 11.09 7.01
N GLU A 5 -6.54 11.74 6.26
CA GLU A 5 -7.52 11.03 5.44
C GLU A 5 -6.79 10.26 4.34
N PHE A 6 -7.25 9.05 4.04
CA PHE A 6 -6.67 8.20 3.01
C PHE A 6 -7.76 7.46 2.24
N ASP A 7 -7.44 7.07 1.02
CA ASP A 7 -8.30 6.31 0.12
C ASP A 7 -7.50 5.16 -0.50
N LEU A 8 -7.97 3.92 -0.31
CA LEU A 8 -7.33 2.70 -0.81
C LEU A 8 -7.68 2.37 -2.27
N SER A 9 -8.54 3.14 -2.93
CA SER A 9 -9.07 2.83 -4.26
C SER A 9 -8.01 2.38 -5.25
N VAL A 10 -6.91 3.15 -5.38
CA VAL A 10 -5.73 2.77 -6.17
C VAL A 10 -4.47 3.07 -5.36
N TYR A 11 -3.87 2.03 -4.83
CA TYR A 11 -2.72 2.10 -3.96
C TYR A 11 -1.46 1.64 -4.70
N LEU A 12 -0.56 2.57 -5.02
CA LEU A 12 0.73 2.27 -5.64
C LEU A 12 1.76 1.89 -4.59
N VAL A 13 2.34 0.69 -4.71
CA VAL A 13 3.57 0.30 -3.99
C VAL A 13 4.72 0.39 -4.98
N THR A 14 5.75 1.19 -4.66
CA THR A 14 6.91 1.35 -5.55
C THR A 14 7.86 0.16 -5.47
N ASP A 15 8.64 -0.01 -6.52
CA ASP A 15 9.76 -0.94 -6.61
C ASP A 15 10.79 -0.29 -7.54
N THR A 16 11.92 0.12 -6.98
CA THR A 16 12.92 0.94 -7.69
C THR A 16 13.48 0.21 -8.91
N ALA A 17 13.74 -1.10 -8.80
CA ALA A 17 14.23 -1.89 -9.92
C ALA A 17 13.20 -2.00 -11.05
N GLN A 18 11.92 -2.18 -10.70
CA GLN A 18 10.85 -2.28 -11.70
C GLN A 18 10.51 -0.93 -12.35
N CYS A 19 10.71 0.17 -11.64
CA CYS A 19 10.57 1.52 -12.21
C CYS A 19 11.73 1.87 -13.18
N GLY A 20 12.89 1.19 -13.07
CA GLY A 20 14.07 1.47 -13.89
C GLY A 20 15.13 2.32 -13.18
N GLY A 21 15.00 2.57 -11.88
CA GLY A 21 15.96 3.29 -11.06
C GLY A 21 15.35 4.39 -10.17
N PRO A 22 16.17 5.02 -9.32
CA PRO A 22 15.70 6.01 -8.34
C PRO A 22 15.03 7.26 -8.96
N ASP A 23 15.54 7.76 -10.08
CA ASP A 23 14.94 8.92 -10.74
C ASP A 23 13.61 8.57 -11.38
N GLU A 24 13.49 7.38 -11.95
CA GLU A 24 12.28 6.85 -12.57
C GLU A 24 11.18 6.59 -11.54
N VAL A 25 11.51 6.25 -10.28
CA VAL A 25 10.50 6.17 -9.19
C VAL A 25 9.77 7.50 -9.04
N VAL A 26 10.50 8.62 -8.98
CA VAL A 26 9.91 9.96 -8.82
C VAL A 26 9.02 10.33 -10.01
N VAL A 27 9.47 9.99 -11.23
CA VAL A 27 8.69 10.22 -12.47
C VAL A 27 7.43 9.35 -12.48
N THR A 28 7.57 8.06 -12.14
CA THR A 28 6.48 7.09 -12.08
C THR A 28 5.41 7.53 -11.08
N VAL A 29 5.79 7.88 -9.84
CA VAL A 29 4.86 8.35 -8.81
C VAL A 29 4.11 9.59 -9.26
N ARG A 30 4.80 10.58 -9.85
CA ARG A 30 4.16 11.80 -10.37
C ARG A 30 3.10 11.48 -11.43
N HIS A 31 3.42 10.62 -12.39
CA HIS A 31 2.52 10.22 -13.46
C HIS A 31 1.35 9.38 -12.93
N ALA A 32 1.62 8.48 -11.98
CA ALA A 32 0.61 7.64 -11.37
C ALA A 32 -0.43 8.47 -10.58
N ILE A 33 0.01 9.45 -9.79
CA ILE A 33 -0.89 10.39 -9.09
C ILE A 33 -1.72 11.18 -10.10
N ALA A 34 -1.10 11.69 -11.17
CA ALA A 34 -1.85 12.38 -12.24
C ALA A 34 -2.81 11.46 -13.02
N GLY A 35 -2.68 10.13 -12.86
CA GLY A 35 -3.57 9.10 -13.40
C GLY A 35 -4.68 8.66 -12.44
N GLY A 36 -4.64 9.03 -11.16
CA GLY A 36 -5.68 8.70 -10.20
C GLY A 36 -5.24 7.74 -9.07
N VAL A 37 -3.93 7.58 -8.83
CA VAL A 37 -3.44 6.93 -7.60
C VAL A 37 -3.85 7.76 -6.39
N THR A 38 -4.40 7.10 -5.38
CA THR A 38 -4.97 7.71 -4.17
C THR A 38 -4.12 7.51 -2.92
N LEU A 39 -3.20 6.54 -2.94
CA LEU A 39 -2.23 6.26 -1.86
C LEU A 39 -0.91 5.78 -2.48
N VAL A 40 0.22 6.18 -1.92
CA VAL A 40 1.55 5.74 -2.36
C VAL A 40 2.29 5.09 -1.21
N GLN A 41 2.88 3.91 -1.44
CA GLN A 41 3.85 3.31 -0.54
C GLN A 41 5.24 3.35 -1.19
N PHE A 42 6.19 3.96 -0.53
CA PHE A 42 7.59 3.92 -0.94
C PHE A 42 8.25 2.68 -0.33
N ARG A 43 8.66 1.77 -1.21
CA ARG A 43 9.26 0.50 -0.87
C ARG A 43 10.55 0.29 -1.66
N ASP A 44 11.62 -0.02 -0.94
CA ASP A 44 12.91 -0.44 -1.50
C ASP A 44 13.68 -1.22 -0.44
N HIS A 45 14.17 -2.41 -0.77
CA HIS A 45 14.92 -3.25 0.15
C HIS A 45 16.44 -3.15 -0.03
N ASP A 46 16.89 -2.62 -1.17
CA ASP A 46 18.32 -2.61 -1.55
C ASP A 46 19.03 -1.32 -1.13
N LEU A 47 18.28 -0.22 -0.95
CA LEU A 47 18.84 1.07 -0.55
C LEU A 47 19.28 1.07 0.93
N SER A 48 20.41 1.69 1.22
CA SER A 48 20.78 2.08 2.58
C SER A 48 19.77 3.08 3.16
N ASP A 49 19.76 3.28 4.48
CA ASP A 49 18.83 4.22 5.12
C ASP A 49 19.03 5.66 4.60
N ASP A 50 20.27 6.11 4.39
CA ASP A 50 20.56 7.45 3.86
C ASP A 50 20.02 7.63 2.43
N GLU A 51 20.21 6.63 1.56
CA GLU A 51 19.70 6.64 0.19
C GLU A 51 18.15 6.56 0.18
N PHE A 52 17.58 5.73 1.04
CA PHE A 52 16.14 5.59 1.21
C PHE A 52 15.51 6.90 1.67
N VAL A 53 16.09 7.60 2.65
CA VAL A 53 15.64 8.91 3.11
C VAL A 53 15.75 9.94 1.99
N ALA A 54 16.88 9.98 1.28
CA ALA A 54 17.09 10.94 0.20
C ALA A 54 16.05 10.78 -0.93
N LEU A 55 15.79 9.54 -1.37
CA LEU A 55 14.78 9.24 -2.39
C LEU A 55 13.36 9.43 -1.83
N GLY A 56 13.09 8.97 -0.61
CA GLY A 56 11.80 9.09 0.06
C GLY A 56 11.33 10.55 0.20
N ARG A 57 12.23 11.48 0.51
CA ARG A 57 11.92 12.92 0.53
C ARG A 57 11.49 13.46 -0.83
N ARG A 58 12.15 13.03 -1.92
CA ARG A 58 11.76 13.40 -3.29
C ARG A 58 10.38 12.86 -3.65
N VAL A 59 10.08 11.62 -3.26
CA VAL A 59 8.74 11.02 -3.44
C VAL A 59 7.71 11.77 -2.60
N ARG A 60 8.05 12.14 -1.35
CA ARG A 60 7.19 12.95 -0.47
C ARG A 60 6.78 14.27 -1.09
N GLU A 61 7.71 15.00 -1.70
CA GLU A 61 7.42 16.27 -2.39
C GLU A 61 6.36 16.10 -3.50
N ILE A 62 6.44 15.01 -4.25
CA ILE A 62 5.45 14.69 -5.29
C ILE A 62 4.09 14.36 -4.67
N CYS A 63 4.06 13.54 -3.62
CA CYS A 63 2.85 13.17 -2.91
C CYS A 63 2.13 14.39 -2.32
N VAL A 64 2.88 15.28 -1.64
CA VAL A 64 2.33 16.55 -1.11
C VAL A 64 1.73 17.41 -2.22
N SER A 65 2.47 17.56 -3.34
CA SER A 65 1.99 18.36 -4.47
C SER A 65 0.71 17.81 -5.12
N GLY A 66 0.53 16.48 -5.04
CA GLY A 66 -0.65 15.78 -5.56
C GLY A 66 -1.79 15.62 -4.54
N GLY A 67 -1.58 15.97 -3.28
CA GLY A 67 -2.56 15.76 -2.21
C GLY A 67 -2.78 14.28 -1.86
N VAL A 68 -1.77 13.42 -2.09
CA VAL A 68 -1.82 11.97 -1.86
C VAL A 68 -0.94 11.61 -0.67
N PRO A 69 -1.42 10.81 0.30
CA PRO A 69 -0.59 10.38 1.42
C PRO A 69 0.57 9.46 0.98
N LEU A 70 1.69 9.55 1.71
CA LEU A 70 2.86 8.69 1.54
C LEU A 70 3.02 7.76 2.73
N ILE A 71 3.10 6.47 2.46
CA ILE A 71 3.39 5.39 3.40
C ILE A 71 4.82 4.89 3.16
N ILE A 72 5.55 4.56 4.23
CA ILE A 72 6.87 3.91 4.16
C ILE A 72 6.69 2.40 4.38
N ASP A 73 7.38 1.59 3.60
CA ASP A 73 7.43 0.14 3.79
C ASP A 73 8.43 -0.22 4.90
N ASP A 74 8.01 -0.99 5.89
CA ASP A 74 8.78 -1.62 6.99
C ASP A 74 9.63 -0.68 7.87
N ARG A 75 10.27 0.35 7.34
CA ARG A 75 11.28 1.19 8.02
C ARG A 75 10.62 2.26 8.92
N VAL A 76 9.97 1.84 10.00
CA VAL A 76 9.25 2.71 10.95
C VAL A 76 10.10 3.89 11.43
N HIS A 77 11.40 3.65 11.69
CA HIS A 77 12.34 4.65 12.20
C HIS A 77 12.63 5.79 11.21
N LEU A 78 12.36 5.62 9.91
CA LEU A 78 12.60 6.63 8.88
C LEU A 78 11.37 7.50 8.55
N VAL A 79 10.19 7.12 9.03
CA VAL A 79 8.92 7.82 8.74
C VAL A 79 9.00 9.31 9.08
N ALA A 80 9.45 9.64 10.29
CA ALA A 80 9.57 11.03 10.75
C ALA A 80 10.63 11.81 9.96
N GLU A 81 11.73 11.18 9.61
CA GLU A 81 12.82 11.83 8.88
C GLU A 81 12.45 12.17 7.44
N ILE A 82 11.65 11.30 6.79
CA ILE A 82 11.11 11.54 5.44
C ILE A 82 9.93 12.51 5.49
N GLY A 83 9.24 12.59 6.62
CA GLY A 83 7.99 13.33 6.79
C GLY A 83 6.80 12.62 6.14
N ALA A 84 6.81 11.28 6.14
CA ALA A 84 5.73 10.47 5.59
C ALA A 84 4.50 10.48 6.49
N ASP A 85 3.36 10.08 5.92
CA ASP A 85 2.06 10.08 6.59
C ASP A 85 1.80 8.79 7.37
N GLY A 86 2.67 7.79 7.23
CA GLY A 86 2.55 6.52 7.93
C GLY A 86 3.53 5.44 7.49
N VAL A 87 3.29 4.23 8.00
CA VAL A 87 4.08 3.03 7.69
C VAL A 87 3.15 1.87 7.32
N HIS A 88 3.64 0.93 6.52
CA HIS A 88 3.04 -0.39 6.33
C HIS A 88 4.01 -1.45 6.82
N VAL A 89 3.54 -2.37 7.66
CA VAL A 89 4.35 -3.47 8.22
C VAL A 89 3.75 -4.84 7.90
N GLY A 90 4.58 -5.84 7.75
CA GLY A 90 4.18 -7.24 7.61
C GLY A 90 4.21 -8.00 8.93
N GLN A 91 3.88 -9.31 8.88
CA GLN A 91 3.79 -10.17 10.05
C GLN A 91 5.15 -10.50 10.68
N SER A 92 6.24 -10.37 9.91
CA SER A 92 7.63 -10.62 10.35
C SER A 92 8.40 -9.36 10.72
N ASP A 93 7.79 -8.19 10.50
CA ASP A 93 8.43 -6.90 10.71
C ASP A 93 8.20 -6.39 12.15
N MET A 94 8.39 -5.09 12.37
CA MET A 94 8.12 -4.51 13.68
C MET A 94 6.65 -4.72 14.07
N PRO A 95 6.35 -5.27 15.27
CA PRO A 95 4.99 -5.41 15.77
C PRO A 95 4.23 -4.07 15.78
N VAL A 96 2.93 -4.11 15.44
CA VAL A 96 2.11 -2.88 15.26
C VAL A 96 2.01 -2.04 16.54
N ASP A 97 2.04 -2.64 17.72
CA ASP A 97 2.06 -1.93 19.01
C ASP A 97 3.34 -1.11 19.20
N GLN A 98 4.49 -1.68 18.80
CA GLN A 98 5.78 -0.98 18.82
C GLN A 98 5.81 0.13 17.76
N ALA A 99 5.33 -0.15 16.55
CA ALA A 99 5.21 0.87 15.51
C ALA A 99 4.32 2.04 15.96
N ARG A 100 3.17 1.74 16.57
CA ARG A 100 2.25 2.76 17.10
C ARG A 100 2.89 3.54 18.25
N ALA A 101 3.65 2.90 19.13
CA ALA A 101 4.38 3.58 20.22
C ALA A 101 5.44 4.58 19.72
N ILE A 102 6.07 4.28 18.57
CA ILE A 102 7.06 5.16 17.93
C ILE A 102 6.37 6.30 17.16
N LEU A 103 5.34 5.99 16.38
CA LEU A 103 4.69 6.95 15.48
C LEU A 103 3.64 7.84 16.17
N GLY A 104 3.15 7.44 17.34
CA GLY A 104 2.04 8.11 18.01
C GLY A 104 0.70 7.89 17.31
N ASP A 105 -0.32 8.68 17.68
CA ASP A 105 -1.71 8.49 17.21
C ASP A 105 -2.02 9.25 15.90
N ASP A 106 -1.14 10.11 15.46
CA ASP A 106 -1.37 11.02 14.34
C ASP A 106 -0.98 10.45 12.96
N LEU A 107 -0.27 9.32 12.91
CA LEU A 107 0.21 8.72 11.66
C LEU A 107 -0.51 7.40 11.35
N LEU A 108 -0.56 7.05 10.07
CA LEU A 108 -1.21 5.84 9.57
C LEU A 108 -0.34 4.60 9.79
N ILE A 109 -0.96 3.48 10.15
CA ILE A 109 -0.34 2.14 10.15
C ILE A 109 -1.17 1.18 9.30
N GLY A 110 -0.58 0.70 8.23
CA GLY A 110 -1.07 -0.44 7.46
C GLY A 110 -0.46 -1.74 7.96
N LEU A 111 -1.22 -2.83 7.88
CA LEU A 111 -0.77 -4.16 8.26
C LEU A 111 -1.06 -5.18 7.16
N SER A 112 -0.07 -5.97 6.77
CA SER A 112 -0.30 -7.17 5.94
C SER A 112 -1.02 -8.24 6.74
N ALA A 113 -2.18 -8.76 6.26
CA ALA A 113 -2.92 -9.83 6.90
C ALA A 113 -3.37 -10.86 5.86
N GLN A 114 -3.05 -12.13 6.06
CA GLN A 114 -3.38 -13.23 5.13
C GLN A 114 -4.47 -14.16 5.67
N THR A 115 -4.82 -14.02 6.95
CA THR A 115 -5.80 -14.89 7.61
C THR A 115 -6.63 -14.11 8.61
N PRO A 116 -7.84 -14.57 8.96
CA PRO A 116 -8.64 -14.00 10.06
C PRO A 116 -7.87 -13.97 11.39
N ALA A 117 -7.00 -14.95 11.65
CA ALA A 117 -6.19 -14.98 12.87
C ALA A 117 -5.20 -13.80 12.96
N HIS A 118 -4.66 -13.32 11.84
CA HIS A 118 -3.83 -12.10 11.83
C HIS A 118 -4.65 -10.86 12.22
N VAL A 119 -5.91 -10.79 11.76
CA VAL A 119 -6.84 -9.71 12.12
C VAL A 119 -7.18 -9.76 13.61
N GLU A 120 -7.51 -10.94 14.14
CA GLU A 120 -7.81 -11.14 15.57
C GLU A 120 -6.61 -10.79 16.46
N ALA A 121 -5.40 -11.18 16.05
CA ALA A 121 -4.17 -10.84 16.76
C ALA A 121 -3.95 -9.32 16.84
N ALA A 122 -4.16 -8.59 15.75
CA ALA A 122 -4.08 -7.13 15.75
C ALA A 122 -5.20 -6.50 16.60
N LEU A 123 -6.45 -6.99 16.48
CA LEU A 123 -7.58 -6.51 17.30
C LEU A 123 -7.38 -6.71 18.79
N SER A 124 -6.69 -7.75 19.22
CA SER A 124 -6.36 -7.98 20.63
C SER A 124 -5.48 -6.89 21.23
N GLN A 125 -4.78 -6.13 20.41
CA GLN A 125 -3.93 -4.99 20.80
C GLN A 125 -4.69 -3.64 20.80
N GLY A 126 -5.90 -3.61 20.22
CA GLY A 126 -6.77 -2.44 20.17
C GLY A 126 -7.24 -2.10 18.77
N ARG A 127 -8.43 -1.52 18.65
CA ARG A 127 -9.00 -1.18 17.34
C ARG A 127 -8.25 -0.04 16.64
N ASP A 128 -7.66 0.87 17.40
CA ASP A 128 -6.98 2.06 16.87
C ASP A 128 -5.51 1.81 16.55
N ILE A 129 -5.05 0.53 16.69
CA ILE A 129 -3.64 0.16 16.47
C ILE A 129 -3.26 0.18 14.99
N VAL A 130 -4.20 -0.18 14.12
CA VAL A 130 -4.06 -0.27 12.66
C VAL A 130 -5.11 0.62 11.99
N ASP A 131 -4.84 1.12 10.80
CA ASP A 131 -5.74 1.97 10.02
C ASP A 131 -6.31 1.24 8.79
N TYR A 132 -5.55 0.32 8.20
CA TYR A 132 -5.98 -0.49 7.06
C TYR A 132 -5.20 -1.79 6.95
N LEU A 133 -5.75 -2.74 6.20
CA LEU A 133 -5.09 -4.01 5.89
C LEU A 133 -4.72 -4.11 4.41
N GLY A 134 -3.53 -4.69 4.15
CA GLY A 134 -3.12 -5.21 2.85
C GLY A 134 -3.25 -6.73 2.85
N VAL A 135 -4.02 -7.29 1.91
CA VAL A 135 -4.29 -8.74 1.83
C VAL A 135 -3.82 -9.28 0.50
N GLY A 136 -3.05 -10.35 0.52
CA GLY A 136 -2.52 -10.98 -0.70
C GLY A 136 -1.44 -12.01 -0.38
N ALA A 137 -0.86 -12.61 -1.41
CA ALA A 137 -1.00 -12.24 -2.84
C ALA A 137 -2.24 -12.89 -3.46
N LEU A 138 -3.01 -12.12 -4.26
CA LEU A 138 -4.14 -12.69 -5.03
C LEU A 138 -3.63 -13.65 -6.11
N TYR A 139 -2.50 -13.33 -6.72
CA TYR A 139 -1.75 -14.18 -7.66
C TYR A 139 -0.29 -14.23 -7.27
N GLY A 140 0.39 -15.33 -7.56
CA GLY A 140 1.82 -15.46 -7.32
C GLY A 140 2.62 -14.36 -8.02
N THR A 141 3.51 -13.70 -7.29
CA THR A 141 4.29 -12.58 -7.80
C THR A 141 5.78 -12.79 -7.62
N GLY A 142 6.58 -12.28 -8.54
CA GLY A 142 8.03 -12.22 -8.38
C GLY A 142 8.51 -11.20 -7.34
N THR A 143 7.61 -10.34 -6.83
CA THR A 143 7.95 -9.26 -5.88
C THR A 143 8.05 -9.75 -4.43
N LYS A 144 7.21 -10.72 -4.05
CA LYS A 144 7.26 -11.45 -2.76
C LYS A 144 6.94 -12.93 -3.02
N PRO A 145 7.92 -13.72 -3.48
CA PRO A 145 7.68 -15.13 -3.84
C PRO A 145 7.25 -16.00 -2.65
N GLU A 146 7.59 -15.61 -1.44
CA GLU A 146 7.24 -16.27 -0.19
C GLU A 146 5.78 -16.03 0.25
N ALA A 147 5.12 -15.01 -0.28
CA ALA A 147 3.70 -14.78 -0.05
C ALA A 147 2.91 -15.84 -0.83
N GLY A 148 2.27 -16.77 -0.14
CA GLY A 148 1.36 -17.75 -0.76
C GLY A 148 0.23 -17.04 -1.50
N GLU A 149 -0.29 -17.72 -2.55
CA GLU A 149 -1.50 -17.24 -3.23
C GLU A 149 -2.72 -17.41 -2.34
N LEU A 150 -3.57 -16.38 -2.30
CA LEU A 150 -4.87 -16.40 -1.65
C LEU A 150 -5.96 -16.29 -2.71
N GLY A 151 -6.90 -17.25 -2.70
CA GLY A 151 -8.10 -17.11 -3.52
C GLY A 151 -9.04 -16.02 -2.99
N LEU A 152 -10.01 -15.61 -3.81
CA LEU A 152 -11.02 -14.62 -3.44
C LEU A 152 -11.85 -15.04 -2.21
N ALA A 153 -11.96 -16.34 -1.93
CA ALA A 153 -12.67 -16.85 -0.76
C ALA A 153 -11.91 -16.54 0.54
N GLU A 154 -10.60 -16.80 0.56
CA GLU A 154 -9.73 -16.51 1.68
C GLU A 154 -9.63 -15.01 1.94
N ILE A 155 -9.56 -14.20 0.86
CA ILE A 155 -9.60 -12.73 0.96
C ILE A 155 -10.91 -12.28 1.60
N ARG A 156 -12.05 -12.83 1.19
CA ARG A 156 -13.36 -12.54 1.78
C ARG A 156 -13.41 -12.88 3.28
N ASP A 157 -12.79 -13.97 3.69
CA ASP A 157 -12.74 -14.35 5.10
C ASP A 157 -11.98 -13.32 5.94
N VAL A 158 -10.88 -12.79 5.41
CA VAL A 158 -10.14 -11.69 6.06
C VAL A 158 -10.97 -10.41 6.10
N VAL A 159 -11.61 -10.02 4.99
CA VAL A 159 -12.50 -8.86 4.92
C VAL A 159 -13.63 -8.95 5.94
N ASN A 160 -14.28 -10.10 6.06
CA ASN A 160 -15.38 -10.31 7.02
C ASN A 160 -14.92 -10.22 8.48
N ALA A 161 -13.68 -10.58 8.77
CA ALA A 161 -13.09 -10.49 10.11
C ALA A 161 -12.60 -9.08 10.45
N SER A 162 -12.33 -8.23 9.44
CA SER A 162 -11.68 -6.93 9.61
C SER A 162 -12.67 -5.82 9.97
N PRO A 163 -12.39 -5.02 11.02
CA PRO A 163 -13.09 -3.76 11.25
C PRO A 163 -12.45 -2.58 10.49
N TRP A 164 -11.32 -2.82 9.82
CA TRP A 164 -10.55 -1.84 9.07
C TRP A 164 -10.79 -2.01 7.57
N PRO A 165 -10.64 -0.95 6.76
CA PRO A 165 -10.67 -1.06 5.31
C PRO A 165 -9.54 -1.98 4.80
N VAL A 166 -9.81 -2.67 3.71
CA VAL A 166 -8.94 -3.72 3.17
C VAL A 166 -8.62 -3.44 1.70
N CYS A 167 -7.34 -3.40 1.33
CA CYS A 167 -6.92 -3.46 -0.07
C CYS A 167 -6.29 -4.81 -0.41
N VAL A 168 -6.45 -5.22 -1.66
CA VAL A 168 -5.88 -6.47 -2.18
C VAL A 168 -4.60 -6.16 -2.97
N ILE A 169 -3.56 -7.00 -2.77
CA ILE A 169 -2.27 -6.91 -3.45
C ILE A 169 -1.86 -8.24 -4.07
N GLY A 170 -0.89 -8.21 -4.97
CA GLY A 170 -0.25 -9.38 -5.56
C GLY A 170 -0.81 -9.76 -6.92
N GLY A 171 -0.15 -9.30 -7.99
CA GLY A 171 -0.53 -9.58 -9.38
C GLY A 171 -1.82 -8.93 -9.85
N VAL A 172 -2.38 -8.04 -9.07
CA VAL A 172 -3.67 -7.36 -9.32
C VAL A 172 -3.57 -6.40 -10.50
N SER A 173 -4.63 -6.37 -11.30
CA SER A 173 -4.81 -5.53 -12.50
C SER A 173 -6.21 -4.90 -12.53
N ALA A 174 -6.47 -4.05 -13.51
CA ALA A 174 -7.78 -3.45 -13.71
C ALA A 174 -8.91 -4.47 -13.95
N SER A 175 -8.59 -5.63 -14.56
CA SER A 175 -9.57 -6.69 -14.81
C SER A 175 -10.09 -7.37 -13.53
N ASP A 176 -9.36 -7.27 -12.42
CA ASP A 176 -9.72 -7.88 -11.15
C ASP A 176 -10.64 -7.00 -10.30
N ALA A 177 -10.81 -5.73 -10.67
CA ALA A 177 -11.51 -4.71 -9.87
C ALA A 177 -12.91 -5.17 -9.46
N GLN A 178 -13.68 -5.75 -10.37
CA GLN A 178 -15.05 -6.18 -10.09
C GLN A 178 -15.13 -7.33 -9.09
N ASP A 179 -14.24 -8.32 -9.22
CA ASP A 179 -14.23 -9.47 -8.31
C ASP A 179 -13.70 -9.10 -6.93
N VAL A 180 -12.68 -8.22 -6.88
CA VAL A 180 -12.15 -7.66 -5.64
C VAL A 180 -13.18 -6.80 -4.91
N ALA A 181 -13.94 -5.96 -5.63
CA ALA A 181 -15.02 -5.18 -5.04
C ALA A 181 -16.16 -6.07 -4.50
N ARG A 182 -16.51 -7.15 -5.21
CA ARG A 182 -17.55 -8.11 -4.78
C ARG A 182 -17.20 -8.86 -3.50
N VAL A 183 -15.95 -9.11 -3.22
CA VAL A 183 -15.55 -9.76 -1.95
C VAL A 183 -15.47 -8.76 -0.79
N GLY A 184 -15.73 -7.48 -1.04
CA GLY A 184 -15.85 -6.44 -0.02
C GLY A 184 -14.58 -5.65 0.26
N CYS A 185 -13.56 -5.75 -0.60
CA CYS A 185 -12.37 -4.91 -0.48
C CYS A 185 -12.65 -3.44 -0.78
N ASP A 186 -11.77 -2.57 -0.30
CA ASP A 186 -11.85 -1.11 -0.43
C ASP A 186 -10.87 -0.55 -1.47
N GLY A 187 -10.02 -1.37 -2.06
CA GLY A 187 -9.09 -0.92 -3.10
C GLY A 187 -8.17 -1.98 -3.68
N LEU A 188 -7.45 -1.56 -4.71
CA LEU A 188 -6.45 -2.31 -5.45
C LEU A 188 -5.06 -1.77 -5.11
N SER A 189 -4.18 -2.63 -4.59
CA SER A 189 -2.77 -2.29 -4.38
C SER A 189 -1.91 -2.95 -5.47
N VAL A 190 -1.11 -2.16 -6.16
CA VAL A 190 -0.37 -2.61 -7.35
C VAL A 190 1.10 -2.18 -7.30
N VAL A 191 1.97 -3.01 -7.86
CA VAL A 191 3.38 -2.71 -8.12
C VAL A 191 3.61 -2.68 -9.63
N SER A 192 3.74 -3.85 -10.24
CA SER A 192 4.18 -4.02 -11.64
C SER A 192 3.23 -3.41 -12.65
N ALA A 193 1.94 -3.37 -12.38
CA ALA A 193 0.93 -2.78 -13.25
C ALA A 193 1.22 -1.30 -13.56
N ILE A 194 1.89 -0.58 -12.65
CA ILE A 194 2.28 0.81 -12.83
C ILE A 194 3.80 0.92 -13.02
N CYS A 195 4.62 0.29 -12.14
CA CYS A 195 6.08 0.47 -12.17
C CYS A 195 6.74 -0.01 -13.46
N ARG A 196 6.21 -1.05 -14.11
CA ARG A 196 6.73 -1.56 -15.40
C ARG A 196 6.06 -0.93 -16.62
N SER A 197 5.09 -0.05 -16.42
CA SER A 197 4.37 0.56 -17.53
C SER A 197 5.23 1.60 -18.27
N THR A 198 5.13 1.61 -19.58
CA THR A 198 5.69 2.69 -20.39
C THR A 198 4.88 3.99 -20.31
N ASP A 199 3.64 3.92 -19.81
CA ASP A 199 2.79 5.06 -19.50
C ASP A 199 2.08 4.87 -18.14
N PRO A 200 2.79 5.15 -17.02
CA PRO A 200 2.26 4.99 -15.67
C PRO A 200 0.96 5.78 -15.42
N LYS A 201 0.80 6.93 -16.09
CA LYS A 201 -0.43 7.73 -15.98
C LYS A 201 -1.63 7.02 -16.58
N SER A 202 -1.48 6.44 -17.75
CA SER A 202 -2.57 5.70 -18.42
C SER A 202 -2.93 4.44 -17.65
N SER A 203 -1.94 3.70 -17.15
CA SER A 203 -2.18 2.50 -16.33
C SER A 203 -2.89 2.82 -15.01
N ALA A 204 -2.49 3.90 -14.33
CA ALA A 204 -3.17 4.35 -13.11
C ALA A 204 -4.61 4.77 -13.39
N ARG A 205 -4.87 5.47 -14.50
CA ARG A 205 -6.22 5.86 -14.89
C ARG A 205 -7.11 4.66 -15.19
N GLU A 206 -6.60 3.66 -15.87
CA GLU A 206 -7.32 2.41 -16.16
C GLU A 206 -7.75 1.71 -14.86
N LEU A 207 -6.84 1.61 -13.90
CA LEU A 207 -7.13 1.06 -12.56
C LEU A 207 -8.21 1.88 -11.84
N ALA A 208 -8.10 3.21 -11.83
CA ALA A 208 -9.04 4.09 -11.17
C ALA A 208 -10.45 4.03 -11.80
N GLU A 209 -10.54 3.99 -13.13
CA GLU A 209 -11.80 3.84 -13.86
C GLU A 209 -12.45 2.48 -13.61
N ALA A 210 -11.65 1.40 -13.65
CA ALA A 210 -12.13 0.04 -13.37
C ALA A 210 -12.65 -0.08 -11.94
N TRP A 211 -11.92 0.46 -10.96
CA TRP A 211 -12.35 0.45 -9.56
C TRP A 211 -13.63 1.25 -9.33
N ARG A 212 -13.72 2.46 -9.86
CA ARG A 212 -14.93 3.29 -9.76
C ARG A 212 -16.13 2.55 -10.33
N THR A 213 -16.00 1.94 -11.51
CA THR A 213 -17.10 1.16 -12.14
C THR A 213 -17.49 -0.07 -11.32
N ALA A 214 -16.53 -0.71 -10.64
CA ALA A 214 -16.80 -1.88 -9.80
C ALA A 214 -17.55 -1.53 -8.50
N LYS A 215 -17.49 -0.27 -8.06
CA LYS A 215 -18.18 0.23 -6.85
C LYS A 215 -19.53 0.90 -7.15
N GLU A 216 -19.91 1.10 -8.42
CA GLU A 216 -21.23 1.54 -8.87
C GLU A 216 -22.25 0.38 -8.84
#